data_ade090b651f04cf4b2009373c2157079
#
_entry.id   ade090b651f04cf4b2009373c2157079
#
_cell.length_a   1.000
_cell.length_b   1.000
_cell.length_c   1.000
_cell.angle_alpha   90.00
_cell.angle_beta   90.00
_cell.angle_gamma   90.00
#
_symmetry.space_group_name_H-M   'P 1'
#
loop_
_entity.id
_entity.type
_entity.pdbx_description
1 polymer ?
#
loop_
_entity_poly.entity_id
_entity_poly.type
_entity_poly.pdbx_seq_one_letter_code
_entity_poly.pdbx_strand_id
1 'polypeptide(L)'
;MARGDTRERIQQVARELFVARGVQATSLQDIANELGITKPALYYHFASREDLVRSIITPMVEDLEAFVAGIEAAHEHDPRALLSGFFDLHLKHRDILLLAVREMTTLADLGLLDVAIGWRTRVGELLVGRNAPLARQCQAVVALGGMADCAWAFEQVPVETLRPAAVDAACLALGIT
;
A
#
# COMPACT_ATOMS: atom_id res chain seq x y z
N MET A 1 -20.69 -6.68 -21.91
CA MET A 1 -19.69 -6.37 -20.86
C MET A 1 -19.03 -5.03 -21.22
N ALA A 2 -19.07 -4.06 -20.32
CA ALA A 2 -18.44 -2.76 -20.54
C ALA A 2 -16.91 -2.93 -20.52
N ARG A 3 -16.17 -2.09 -21.27
CA ARG A 3 -14.71 -2.14 -21.42
C ARG A 3 -13.96 -1.98 -20.07
N GLY A 4 -14.57 -1.29 -19.07
CA GLY A 4 -14.06 -1.15 -17.72
C GLY A 4 -14.10 -2.45 -16.93
N ASP A 5 -15.19 -3.20 -17.01
CA ASP A 5 -15.42 -4.47 -16.30
C ASP A 5 -14.33 -5.53 -16.62
N THR A 6 -13.91 -5.65 -17.88
CA THR A 6 -12.87 -6.63 -18.27
C THR A 6 -11.49 -6.22 -17.75
N ARG A 7 -11.13 -4.92 -17.77
CA ARG A 7 -9.86 -4.42 -17.27
C ARG A 7 -9.73 -4.68 -15.77
N GLU A 8 -10.76 -4.35 -14.99
CA GLU A 8 -10.81 -4.58 -13.55
C GLU A 8 -10.74 -6.06 -13.19
N ARG A 9 -11.44 -6.93 -13.95
CA ARG A 9 -11.34 -8.38 -13.75
C ARG A 9 -9.94 -8.93 -14.02
N ILE A 10 -9.24 -8.41 -15.04
CA ILE A 10 -7.84 -8.79 -15.30
C ILE A 10 -6.97 -8.38 -14.13
N GLN A 11 -7.12 -7.16 -13.60
CA GLN A 11 -6.36 -6.67 -12.46
C GLN A 11 -6.63 -7.51 -11.20
N GLN A 12 -7.88 -7.86 -10.95
CA GLN A 12 -8.24 -8.68 -9.79
C GLN A 12 -7.62 -10.07 -9.87
N VAL A 13 -7.80 -10.81 -10.97
CA VAL A 13 -7.22 -12.15 -11.13
C VAL A 13 -5.68 -12.10 -11.12
N ALA A 14 -5.09 -11.08 -11.74
CA ALA A 14 -3.64 -10.90 -11.69
C ALA A 14 -3.16 -10.69 -10.25
N ARG A 15 -3.84 -9.86 -9.45
CA ARG A 15 -3.54 -9.61 -8.05
C ARG A 15 -3.58 -10.91 -7.24
N GLU A 16 -4.63 -11.71 -7.38
CA GLU A 16 -4.78 -12.99 -6.70
C GLU A 16 -3.64 -13.95 -7.05
N LEU A 17 -3.30 -14.07 -8.33
CA LEU A 17 -2.21 -14.92 -8.79
C LEU A 17 -0.83 -14.41 -8.32
N PHE A 18 -0.60 -13.10 -8.35
CA PHE A 18 0.64 -12.47 -7.88
C PHE A 18 0.84 -12.67 -6.37
N VAL A 19 -0.21 -12.54 -5.58
CA VAL A 19 -0.17 -12.82 -4.13
C VAL A 19 0.09 -14.29 -3.87
N ALA A 20 -0.53 -15.20 -4.63
CA ALA A 20 -0.41 -16.63 -4.42
C ALA A 20 0.92 -17.22 -4.89
N ARG A 21 1.46 -16.78 -6.03
CA ARG A 21 2.59 -17.40 -6.73
C ARG A 21 3.79 -16.49 -6.91
N GLY A 22 3.64 -15.18 -6.71
CA GLY A 22 4.63 -14.15 -7.03
C GLY A 22 4.47 -13.60 -8.45
N VAL A 23 4.93 -12.37 -8.65
CA VAL A 23 4.88 -11.67 -9.95
C VAL A 23 5.73 -12.38 -11.00
N GLN A 24 6.94 -12.80 -10.62
CA GLN A 24 7.89 -13.44 -11.55
C GLN A 24 7.41 -14.83 -12.01
N ALA A 25 6.71 -15.57 -11.16
CA ALA A 25 6.19 -16.90 -11.46
C ALA A 25 4.82 -16.89 -12.17
N THR A 26 4.22 -15.71 -12.42
CA THR A 26 2.92 -15.57 -13.05
C THR A 26 3.07 -14.92 -14.43
N SER A 27 2.72 -15.65 -15.48
CA SER A 27 2.72 -15.12 -16.84
C SER A 27 1.39 -14.48 -17.22
N LEU A 28 1.39 -13.58 -18.22
CA LEU A 28 0.14 -13.06 -18.79
C LEU A 28 -0.74 -14.16 -19.40
N GLN A 29 -0.13 -15.29 -19.81
CA GLN A 29 -0.88 -16.45 -20.30
C GLN A 29 -1.64 -17.15 -19.17
N ASP A 30 -1.06 -17.24 -17.97
CA ASP A 30 -1.74 -17.84 -16.81
C ASP A 30 -2.96 -17.03 -16.43
N ILE A 31 -2.84 -15.69 -16.44
CA ILE A 31 -3.94 -14.77 -16.16
C ILE A 31 -5.03 -14.90 -17.24
N ALA A 32 -4.66 -14.97 -18.52
CA ALA A 32 -5.61 -15.14 -19.62
C ALA A 32 -6.36 -16.47 -19.50
N ASN A 33 -5.66 -17.55 -19.17
CA ASN A 33 -6.25 -18.88 -18.96
C ASN A 33 -7.25 -18.89 -17.81
N GLU A 34 -6.91 -18.28 -16.67
CA GLU A 34 -7.77 -18.18 -15.49
C GLU A 34 -9.07 -17.41 -15.79
N LEU A 35 -8.97 -16.37 -16.63
CA LEU A 35 -10.11 -15.56 -17.05
C LEU A 35 -10.92 -16.19 -18.19
N GLY A 36 -10.41 -17.23 -18.83
CA GLY A 36 -11.03 -17.81 -20.04
C GLY A 36 -11.01 -16.86 -21.26
N ILE A 37 -10.00 -15.97 -21.34
CA ILE A 37 -9.81 -15.04 -22.46
C ILE A 37 -8.56 -15.40 -23.27
N THR A 38 -8.47 -14.87 -24.49
CA THR A 38 -7.28 -15.07 -25.29
C THR A 38 -6.14 -14.13 -24.88
N LYS A 39 -4.89 -14.56 -25.07
CA LYS A 39 -3.70 -13.72 -24.81
C LYS A 39 -3.74 -12.38 -25.56
N PRO A 40 -4.12 -12.32 -26.86
CA PRO A 40 -4.33 -11.04 -27.54
C PRO A 40 -5.38 -10.13 -26.88
N ALA A 41 -6.46 -10.69 -26.34
CA ALA A 41 -7.47 -9.91 -25.63
C ALA A 41 -6.89 -9.28 -24.35
N LEU A 42 -6.01 -10.00 -23.65
CA LEU A 42 -5.31 -9.44 -22.48
C LEU A 42 -4.34 -8.33 -22.90
N TYR A 43 -3.53 -8.53 -23.95
CA TYR A 43 -2.60 -7.52 -24.48
C TYR A 43 -3.29 -6.25 -24.98
N TYR A 44 -4.56 -6.34 -25.35
CA TYR A 44 -5.37 -5.16 -25.67
C TYR A 44 -5.59 -4.23 -24.46
N HIS A 45 -5.59 -4.79 -23.25
CA HIS A 45 -5.76 -4.03 -22.01
C HIS A 45 -4.46 -3.63 -21.34
N PHE A 46 -3.42 -4.48 -21.44
CA PHE A 46 -2.13 -4.30 -20.76
C PHE A 46 -0.99 -4.69 -21.69
N ALA A 47 -0.12 -3.74 -21.99
CA ALA A 47 0.99 -3.92 -22.94
C ALA A 47 2.06 -4.90 -22.43
N SER A 48 2.24 -5.01 -21.12
CA SER A 48 3.20 -5.89 -20.47
C SER A 48 2.73 -6.32 -19.08
N ARG A 49 3.47 -7.26 -18.48
CA ARG A 49 3.25 -7.64 -17.07
C ARG A 49 3.55 -6.47 -16.12
N GLU A 50 4.58 -5.71 -16.40
CA GLU A 50 4.98 -4.52 -15.67
C GLU A 50 3.89 -3.45 -15.72
N ASP A 51 3.25 -3.23 -16.88
CA ASP A 51 2.10 -2.33 -17.03
C ASP A 51 0.92 -2.79 -16.17
N LEU A 52 0.65 -4.09 -16.14
CA LEU A 52 -0.39 -4.67 -15.29
C LEU A 52 -0.06 -4.49 -13.80
N VAL A 53 1.18 -4.77 -13.37
CA VAL A 53 1.63 -4.54 -11.97
C VAL A 53 1.46 -3.07 -11.59
N ARG A 54 1.93 -2.14 -12.41
CA ARG A 54 1.75 -0.70 -12.17
C ARG A 54 0.27 -0.35 -12.01
N SER A 55 -0.59 -0.85 -12.87
CA SER A 55 -2.03 -0.56 -12.82
C SER A 55 -2.72 -1.08 -11.55
N ILE A 56 -2.21 -2.16 -10.96
CA ILE A 56 -2.70 -2.71 -9.69
C ILE A 56 -2.27 -1.83 -8.51
N ILE A 57 -1.07 -1.26 -8.57
CA ILE A 57 -0.49 -0.47 -7.48
C ILE A 57 -0.94 1.01 -7.54
N THR A 58 -1.22 1.53 -8.73
CA THR A 58 -1.60 2.93 -8.94
C THR A 58 -2.70 3.44 -8.00
N PRO A 59 -3.83 2.72 -7.78
CA PRO A 59 -4.86 3.20 -6.85
C PRO A 59 -4.37 3.39 -5.41
N MET A 60 -3.46 2.53 -4.94
CA MET A 60 -2.84 2.69 -3.63
C MET A 60 -1.94 3.94 -3.59
N VAL A 61 -1.17 4.16 -4.66
CA VAL A 61 -0.32 5.36 -4.82
C VAL A 61 -1.17 6.63 -4.76
N GLU A 62 -2.26 6.67 -5.52
CA GLU A 62 -3.17 7.81 -5.59
C GLU A 62 -3.87 8.09 -4.26
N ASP A 63 -4.33 7.05 -3.56
CA ASP A 63 -4.95 7.19 -2.24
C ASP A 63 -3.97 7.73 -1.19
N LEU A 64 -2.73 7.24 -1.18
CA LEU A 64 -1.70 7.71 -0.27
C LEU A 64 -1.29 9.15 -0.57
N GLU A 65 -1.14 9.51 -1.83
CA GLU A 65 -0.83 10.88 -2.22
C GLU A 65 -1.95 11.85 -1.83
N ALA A 66 -3.21 11.47 -2.09
CA ALA A 66 -4.37 12.25 -1.70
C ALA A 66 -4.47 12.43 -0.18
N PHE A 67 -4.17 11.37 0.58
CA PHE A 67 -4.15 11.41 2.03
C PHE A 67 -3.08 12.39 2.56
N VAL A 68 -1.84 12.27 2.08
CA VAL A 68 -0.74 13.14 2.51
C VAL A 68 -1.02 14.59 2.11
N ALA A 69 -1.45 14.82 0.86
CA ALA A 69 -1.79 16.17 0.38
C ALA A 69 -2.94 16.80 1.20
N GLY A 70 -3.93 15.99 1.59
CA GLY A 70 -5.03 16.46 2.45
C GLY A 70 -4.55 16.94 3.82
N ILE A 71 -3.61 16.22 4.44
CA ILE A 71 -3.04 16.60 5.73
C ILE A 71 -2.11 17.81 5.59
N GLU A 72 -1.28 17.86 4.56
CA GLU A 72 -0.40 19.02 4.28
C GLU A 72 -1.18 20.31 4.05
N ALA A 73 -2.37 20.20 3.47
CA ALA A 73 -3.26 21.35 3.28
C ALA A 73 -3.97 21.79 4.57
N ALA A 74 -4.13 20.90 5.54
CA ALA A 74 -4.65 21.22 6.85
C ALA A 74 -3.55 21.90 7.70
N HIS A 75 -3.78 23.12 8.14
CA HIS A 75 -2.78 23.88 8.92
C HIS A 75 -2.54 23.27 10.31
N GLU A 76 -3.53 22.56 10.83
CA GLU A 76 -3.46 21.82 12.09
C GLU A 76 -4.00 20.40 11.85
N HIS A 77 -3.33 19.41 12.40
CA HIS A 77 -3.77 18.01 12.37
C HIS A 77 -3.55 17.33 13.70
N ASP A 78 -4.51 16.51 14.10
CA ASP A 78 -4.37 15.63 15.25
C ASP A 78 -3.49 14.43 14.84
N PRO A 79 -2.33 14.22 15.52
CA PRO A 79 -1.45 13.09 15.22
C PRO A 79 -2.16 11.73 15.32
N ARG A 80 -3.10 11.58 16.24
CA ARG A 80 -3.87 10.34 16.41
C ARG A 80 -4.81 10.10 15.23
N ALA A 81 -5.48 11.15 14.76
CA ALA A 81 -6.33 11.07 13.57
C ALA A 81 -5.49 10.76 12.31
N LEU A 82 -4.30 11.36 12.19
CA LEU A 82 -3.35 11.05 11.12
C LEU A 82 -2.94 9.58 11.15
N LEU A 83 -2.53 9.04 12.30
CA LEU A 83 -2.16 7.64 12.47
C LEU A 83 -3.33 6.71 12.14
N SER A 84 -4.55 7.05 12.56
CA SER A 84 -5.75 6.27 12.25
C SER A 84 -6.01 6.21 10.74
N GLY A 85 -5.96 7.35 10.04
CA GLY A 85 -6.13 7.38 8.59
C GLY A 85 -5.02 6.65 7.83
N PHE A 86 -3.77 6.76 8.29
CA PHE A 86 -2.65 6.01 7.73
C PHE A 86 -2.84 4.50 7.91
N PHE A 87 -3.32 4.05 9.07
CA PHE A 87 -3.64 2.64 9.31
C PHE A 87 -4.79 2.14 8.43
N ASP A 88 -5.83 2.96 8.25
CA ASP A 88 -6.97 2.62 7.37
C ASP A 88 -6.54 2.41 5.91
N LEU A 89 -5.59 3.20 5.42
CA LEU A 89 -5.00 2.98 4.09
C LEU A 89 -4.24 1.66 4.01
N HIS A 90 -3.51 1.27 5.06
CA HIS A 90 -2.83 -0.02 5.12
C HIS A 90 -3.82 -1.19 5.15
N LEU A 91 -4.95 -1.04 5.82
CA LEU A 91 -6.02 -2.03 5.80
C LEU A 91 -6.68 -2.12 4.42
N LYS A 92 -6.97 -0.99 3.79
CA LYS A 92 -7.59 -0.91 2.46
C LYS A 92 -6.74 -1.59 1.39
N HIS A 93 -5.41 -1.45 1.47
CA HIS A 93 -4.46 -1.94 0.47
C HIS A 93 -3.60 -3.11 0.99
N ARG A 94 -4.08 -3.85 1.98
CA ARG A 94 -3.34 -4.92 2.66
C ARG A 94 -2.74 -5.95 1.70
N ASP A 95 -3.50 -6.39 0.71
CA ASP A 95 -3.08 -7.37 -0.29
C ASP A 95 -1.95 -6.84 -1.20
N ILE A 96 -2.01 -5.56 -1.58
CA ILE A 96 -0.95 -4.90 -2.35
C ILE A 96 0.32 -4.74 -1.50
N LEU A 97 0.17 -4.41 -0.22
CA LEU A 97 1.30 -4.29 0.71
C LEU A 97 1.98 -5.63 0.95
N LEU A 98 1.22 -6.73 1.08
CA LEU A 98 1.77 -8.07 1.15
C LEU A 98 2.53 -8.46 -0.12
N LEU A 99 1.99 -8.11 -1.29
CA LEU A 99 2.68 -8.27 -2.57
C LEU A 99 3.98 -7.46 -2.57
N ALA A 100 3.95 -6.22 -2.10
CA ALA A 100 5.10 -5.34 -2.03
C ALA A 100 6.24 -5.92 -1.18
N VAL A 101 5.92 -6.49 -0.01
CA VAL A 101 6.91 -7.13 0.87
C VAL A 101 7.55 -8.37 0.21
N ARG A 102 6.77 -9.15 -0.53
CA ARG A 102 7.25 -10.36 -1.22
C ARG A 102 8.06 -10.07 -2.48
N GLU A 103 7.74 -8.99 -3.16
CA GLU A 103 8.23 -8.65 -4.51
C GLU A 103 9.08 -7.37 -4.51
N MET A 104 9.80 -7.10 -3.41
CA MET A 104 10.60 -5.86 -3.24
C MET A 104 11.53 -5.58 -4.42
N THR A 105 12.17 -6.60 -5.00
CA THR A 105 13.04 -6.44 -6.16
C THR A 105 12.25 -5.96 -7.38
N THR A 106 11.11 -6.58 -7.67
CA THR A 106 10.24 -6.17 -8.78
C THR A 106 9.76 -4.73 -8.61
N LEU A 107 9.40 -4.33 -7.37
CA LEU A 107 8.96 -2.97 -7.10
C LEU A 107 10.09 -1.95 -7.19
N ALA A 108 11.31 -2.32 -6.78
CA ALA A 108 12.49 -1.48 -6.95
C ALA A 108 12.78 -1.23 -8.44
N ASP A 109 12.78 -2.29 -9.27
CA ASP A 109 12.97 -2.19 -10.72
C ASP A 109 11.90 -1.31 -11.40
N LEU A 110 10.70 -1.26 -10.84
CA LEU A 110 9.61 -0.39 -11.30
C LEU A 110 9.65 1.04 -10.71
N GLY A 111 10.60 1.36 -9.83
CA GLY A 111 10.69 2.65 -9.12
C GLY A 111 9.57 2.89 -8.10
N LEU A 112 8.81 1.85 -7.74
CA LEU A 112 7.68 1.96 -6.83
C LEU A 112 8.10 1.90 -5.35
N LEU A 113 9.28 1.35 -5.07
CA LEU A 113 9.82 1.30 -3.72
C LEU A 113 10.21 2.70 -3.21
N ASP A 114 10.84 3.52 -4.06
CA ASP A 114 11.21 4.91 -3.71
C ASP A 114 9.97 5.76 -3.42
N VAL A 115 8.90 5.53 -4.15
CA VAL A 115 7.60 6.19 -3.93
C VAL A 115 7.06 5.83 -2.53
N ALA A 116 7.06 4.53 -2.18
CA ALA A 116 6.57 4.05 -0.87
C ALA A 116 7.41 4.61 0.29
N ILE A 117 8.74 4.64 0.14
CA ILE A 117 9.66 5.24 1.13
C ILE A 117 9.41 6.74 1.25
N GLY A 118 9.22 7.44 0.13
CA GLY A 118 8.93 8.87 0.10
C GLY A 118 7.70 9.26 0.90
N TRP A 119 6.60 8.54 0.77
CA TRP A 119 5.38 8.81 1.57
C TRP A 119 5.57 8.56 3.05
N ARG A 120 6.23 7.46 3.40
CA ARG A 120 6.51 7.16 4.80
C ARG A 120 7.35 8.25 5.46
N THR A 121 8.29 8.80 4.71
CA THR A 121 9.11 9.95 5.14
C THR A 121 8.24 11.18 5.32
N ARG A 122 7.39 11.54 4.35
CA ARG A 122 6.48 12.70 4.45
C ARG A 122 5.53 12.58 5.64
N VAL A 123 4.90 11.41 5.83
CA VAL A 123 4.03 11.17 7.00
C VAL A 123 4.81 11.29 8.31
N GLY A 124 6.04 10.78 8.35
CA GLY A 124 6.93 10.93 9.50
C GLY A 124 7.24 12.41 9.79
N GLU A 125 7.54 13.20 8.77
CA GLU A 125 7.77 14.66 8.90
C GLU A 125 6.53 15.40 9.41
N LEU A 126 5.33 15.00 9.00
CA LEU A 126 4.08 15.57 9.51
C LEU A 126 3.88 15.26 11.02
N LEU A 127 4.31 14.08 11.48
CA LEU A 127 4.17 13.66 12.87
C LEU A 127 5.18 14.32 13.82
N VAL A 128 6.43 14.48 13.38
CA VAL A 128 7.52 14.90 14.27
C VAL A 128 8.21 16.19 13.86
N GLY A 129 7.89 16.71 12.69
CA GLY A 129 8.51 17.90 12.09
C GLY A 129 9.67 17.56 11.16
N ARG A 130 9.82 18.33 10.09
CA ARG A 130 10.82 18.12 9.02
C ARG A 130 12.28 18.13 9.52
N ASN A 131 12.58 18.94 10.54
CA ASN A 131 13.92 19.09 11.12
C ASN A 131 14.02 18.49 12.53
N ALA A 132 13.21 17.47 12.83
CA ALA A 132 13.18 16.83 14.14
C ALA A 132 14.55 16.19 14.48
N PRO A 133 14.96 16.16 15.76
CA PRO A 133 16.14 15.41 16.19
C PRO A 133 16.05 13.93 15.81
N LEU A 134 17.19 13.27 15.60
CA LEU A 134 17.24 11.86 15.18
C LEU A 134 16.36 10.94 16.03
N ALA A 135 16.33 11.13 17.34
CA ALA A 135 15.49 10.33 18.24
C ALA A 135 14.00 10.41 17.87
N ARG A 136 13.51 11.60 17.51
CA ARG A 136 12.13 11.81 17.08
C ARG A 136 11.86 11.19 15.71
N GLN A 137 12.83 11.31 14.79
CA GLN A 137 12.73 10.63 13.49
C GLN A 137 12.67 9.10 13.65
N CYS A 138 13.51 8.52 14.54
CA CYS A 138 13.45 7.09 14.86
C CYS A 138 12.09 6.68 15.45
N GLN A 139 11.52 7.49 16.35
CA GLN A 139 10.18 7.23 16.90
C GLN A 139 9.12 7.18 15.78
N ALA A 140 9.15 8.10 14.81
CA ALA A 140 8.23 8.09 13.68
C ALA A 140 8.42 6.84 12.81
N VAL A 141 9.65 6.44 12.52
CA VAL A 141 9.95 5.21 11.75
C VAL A 141 9.41 3.98 12.46
N VAL A 142 9.63 3.84 13.77
CA VAL A 142 9.13 2.72 14.58
C VAL A 142 7.60 2.70 14.63
N ALA A 143 6.98 3.86 14.89
CA ALA A 143 5.53 3.98 14.96
C ALA A 143 4.85 3.60 13.63
N LEU A 144 5.27 4.21 12.53
CA LEU A 144 4.68 3.97 11.21
C LEU A 144 4.98 2.56 10.70
N GLY A 145 6.20 2.05 10.95
CA GLY A 145 6.59 0.70 10.53
C GLY A 145 5.82 -0.38 11.28
N GLY A 146 5.89 -0.35 12.60
CA GLY A 146 5.21 -1.34 13.43
C GLY A 146 3.69 -1.32 13.23
N MET A 147 3.10 -0.13 13.08
CA MET A 147 1.67 -0.01 12.80
C MET A 147 1.30 -0.59 11.43
N ALA A 148 2.09 -0.31 10.39
CA ALA A 148 1.89 -0.91 9.07
C ALA A 148 2.00 -2.44 9.13
N ASP A 149 2.97 -2.97 9.88
CA ASP A 149 3.15 -4.42 10.07
C ASP A 149 1.96 -5.05 10.79
N CYS A 150 1.34 -4.37 11.75
CA CYS A 150 0.13 -4.85 12.42
C CYS A 150 -1.02 -5.11 11.44
N ALA A 151 -1.15 -4.32 10.38
CA ALA A 151 -2.22 -4.47 9.41
C ALA A 151 -2.21 -5.85 8.71
N TRP A 152 -1.05 -6.45 8.48
CA TRP A 152 -0.93 -7.78 7.87
C TRP A 152 -0.64 -8.90 8.88
N ALA A 153 0.10 -8.62 9.97
CA ALA A 153 0.44 -9.62 10.97
C ALA A 153 -0.78 -10.14 11.75
N PHE A 154 -1.80 -9.30 11.90
CA PHE A 154 -3.03 -9.60 12.65
C PHE A 154 -4.26 -9.67 11.73
N GLU A 155 -4.12 -10.29 10.57
CA GLU A 155 -5.16 -10.39 9.54
C GLU A 155 -6.50 -10.97 10.07
N GLN A 156 -6.43 -11.88 11.05
CA GLN A 156 -7.61 -12.57 11.61
C GLN A 156 -8.30 -11.77 12.73
N VAL A 157 -7.70 -10.65 13.18
CA VAL A 157 -8.27 -9.83 14.25
C VAL A 157 -9.28 -8.85 13.66
N PRO A 158 -10.49 -8.73 14.26
CA PRO A 158 -11.46 -7.73 13.81
C PRO A 158 -10.88 -6.31 13.83
N VAL A 159 -11.19 -5.55 12.79
CA VAL A 159 -10.63 -4.19 12.58
C VAL A 159 -10.97 -3.26 13.75
N GLU A 160 -12.15 -3.43 14.34
CA GLU A 160 -12.63 -2.65 15.48
C GLU A 160 -11.76 -2.84 16.72
N THR A 161 -11.09 -3.99 16.85
CA THR A 161 -10.15 -4.30 17.92
C THR A 161 -8.73 -3.93 17.53
N LEU A 162 -8.33 -4.24 16.30
CA LEU A 162 -6.97 -4.05 15.83
C LEU A 162 -6.59 -2.58 15.67
N ARG A 163 -7.49 -1.78 15.07
CA ARG A 163 -7.23 -0.35 14.80
C ARG A 163 -6.84 0.43 16.08
N PRO A 164 -7.67 0.45 17.15
CA PRO A 164 -7.30 1.20 18.36
C PRO A 164 -6.00 0.69 18.96
N ALA A 165 -5.76 -0.61 19.00
CA ALA A 165 -4.55 -1.19 19.56
C ALA A 165 -3.28 -0.76 18.79
N ALA A 166 -3.33 -0.79 17.45
CA ALA A 166 -2.22 -0.37 16.60
C ALA A 166 -1.95 1.14 16.70
N VAL A 167 -3.01 1.96 16.72
CA VAL A 167 -2.89 3.42 16.86
C VAL A 167 -2.37 3.78 18.24
N ASP A 168 -2.84 3.15 19.32
CA ASP A 168 -2.35 3.38 20.67
C ASP A 168 -0.86 3.03 20.79
N ALA A 169 -0.43 1.90 20.23
CA ALA A 169 0.98 1.51 20.22
C ALA A 169 1.85 2.52 19.44
N ALA A 170 1.37 3.04 18.32
CA ALA A 170 2.07 4.06 17.54
C ALA A 170 2.15 5.40 18.30
N CYS A 171 1.06 5.81 18.96
CA CYS A 171 1.04 6.99 19.84
C CYS A 171 2.07 6.87 20.97
N LEU A 172 2.12 5.71 21.63
CA LEU A 172 3.10 5.46 22.69
C LEU A 172 4.54 5.55 22.17
N ALA A 173 4.83 4.98 20.99
CA ALA A 173 6.15 5.07 20.36
C ALA A 173 6.55 6.52 20.06
N LEU A 174 5.58 7.37 19.71
CA LEU A 174 5.78 8.80 19.45
C LEU A 174 5.80 9.66 20.74
N GLY A 175 5.49 9.09 21.91
CA GLY A 175 5.32 9.84 23.15
C GLY A 175 4.12 10.79 23.13
N ILE A 176 3.04 10.38 22.43
CA ILE A 176 1.76 11.08 22.37
C ILE A 176 0.81 10.40 23.38
N THR A 177 0.22 11.17 24.25
CA THR A 177 -0.75 10.70 25.28
C THR A 177 -2.17 10.97 24.83
#